data_e6449c717d86dc257d303a98f5d70e76
#
_entry.id   e6449c717d86dc257d303a98f5d70e76
#
_cell.length_a   1.000
_cell.length_b   1.000
_cell.length_c   1.000
_cell.angle_alpha   90.00
_cell.angle_beta   90.00
_cell.angle_gamma   90.00
#
_symmetry.space_group_name_H-M   'P 1'
#
loop_
_entity.id
_entity.type
_entity.pdbx_description
1 polymer ?
#
loop_
_entity_poly.entity_id
_entity_poly.type
_entity_poly.pdbx_seq_one_letter_code
_entity_poly.pdbx_strand_id
1 'polypeptide(L)'
;FALGMIAEGAKGETKNALNEYLGTDDFAAYARKYMNVIKSYNTEDENYGYTSKLKIADALWVNRGLTLQDQFQKNAEDNFEAEAEILDFSDKENTCNTINAWCNENTDGLIPEIMKPDMLNENSELCLTNSLYFESGWSQDPWDVSDEKEKFGDNEETKYMTSIGDNYYENDAATAFEKYYANNLSFIGILPKAEGDFTLDELDIEGLLESEPEYDEVNCKMPKLNFETTAELSDILSRIGLENVFSD
;
A
#
# COMPACT_ATOMS: atom_id res chain seq x y z
N PHE A 1 0.46 6.19 5.88
CA PHE A 1 -0.68 7.00 6.33
C PHE A 1 -1.16 6.54 7.71
N ALA A 2 -1.54 5.26 7.92
CA ALA A 2 -2.02 4.78 9.23
C ALA A 2 -1.07 5.13 10.40
N LEU A 3 0.25 4.85 10.27
CA LEU A 3 1.24 5.24 11.27
C LEU A 3 1.35 6.76 11.45
N GLY A 4 1.17 7.53 10.39
CA GLY A 4 1.13 8.99 10.46
C GLY A 4 -0.06 9.51 11.25
N MET A 5 -1.25 8.92 11.09
CA MET A 5 -2.42 9.25 11.93
C MET A 5 -2.18 8.90 13.40
N ILE A 6 -1.56 7.75 13.68
CA ILE A 6 -1.18 7.39 15.06
C ILE A 6 -0.21 8.43 15.63
N ALA A 7 0.77 8.89 14.86
CA ALA A 7 1.73 9.92 15.27
C ALA A 7 1.05 11.25 15.64
N GLU A 8 -0.05 11.62 14.98
CA GLU A 8 -0.83 12.82 15.32
C GLU A 8 -1.51 12.73 16.69
N GLY A 9 -1.90 11.53 17.10
CA GLY A 9 -2.49 11.27 18.43
C GLY A 9 -1.46 11.00 19.52
N ALA A 10 -0.28 10.53 19.15
CA ALA A 10 0.76 10.10 20.08
C ALA A 10 1.47 11.27 20.79
N LYS A 11 2.06 10.97 21.96
CA LYS A 11 2.85 11.90 22.77
C LYS A 11 4.08 11.19 23.32
N GLY A 12 5.07 11.97 23.80
CA GLY A 12 6.24 11.45 24.48
C GLY A 12 7.08 10.51 23.62
N GLU A 13 7.50 9.38 24.18
CA GLU A 13 8.40 8.43 23.53
C GLU A 13 7.78 7.78 22.29
N THR A 14 6.49 7.43 22.34
CA THR A 14 5.75 6.86 21.20
C THR A 14 5.77 7.82 20.00
N LYS A 15 5.49 9.11 20.21
CA LYS A 15 5.55 10.11 19.15
C LYS A 15 6.96 10.24 18.58
N ASN A 16 7.98 10.24 19.44
CA ASN A 16 9.36 10.36 19.00
C ASN A 16 9.78 9.17 18.13
N ALA A 17 9.43 7.94 18.54
CA ALA A 17 9.72 6.73 17.76
C ALA A 17 9.02 6.74 16.39
N LEU A 18 7.74 7.15 16.35
CA LEU A 18 7.02 7.27 15.09
C LEU A 18 7.62 8.34 14.17
N ASN A 19 8.00 9.51 14.71
CA ASN A 19 8.61 10.57 13.93
C ASN A 19 9.98 10.16 13.37
N GLU A 20 10.78 9.45 14.16
CA GLU A 20 12.07 8.89 13.71
C GLU A 20 11.86 7.89 12.57
N TYR A 21 10.91 6.95 12.72
CA TYR A 21 10.58 5.98 11.68
C TYR A 21 10.03 6.62 10.41
N LEU A 22 9.16 7.63 10.55
CA LEU A 22 8.57 8.35 9.42
C LEU A 22 9.54 9.38 8.79
N GLY A 23 10.68 9.62 9.40
CA GLY A 23 11.69 10.57 8.93
C GLY A 23 11.26 12.04 9.01
N THR A 24 10.22 12.34 9.76
CA THR A 24 9.68 13.71 9.91
C THR A 24 8.90 13.88 11.21
N ASP A 25 8.91 15.09 11.75
CA ASP A 25 8.09 15.49 12.91
C ASP A 25 6.74 16.14 12.51
N ASP A 26 6.52 16.35 11.20
CA ASP A 26 5.30 16.90 10.62
C ASP A 26 4.81 16.02 9.45
N PHE A 27 4.45 14.79 9.75
CA PHE A 27 3.92 13.87 8.74
C PHE A 27 2.56 14.33 8.19
N ALA A 28 1.77 15.07 8.97
CA ALA A 28 0.49 15.62 8.56
C ALA A 28 0.61 16.57 7.34
N ALA A 29 1.62 17.46 7.36
CA ALA A 29 1.88 18.33 6.21
C ALA A 29 2.32 17.53 4.96
N TYR A 30 3.12 16.48 5.15
CA TYR A 30 3.50 15.56 4.08
C TYR A 30 2.29 14.81 3.53
N ALA A 31 1.45 14.24 4.40
CA ALA A 31 0.24 13.50 4.01
C ALA A 31 -0.70 14.36 3.16
N ARG A 32 -0.99 15.59 3.60
CA ARG A 32 -1.82 16.53 2.84
C ARG A 32 -1.26 16.81 1.43
N LYS A 33 0.05 17.04 1.33
CA LYS A 33 0.70 17.26 0.04
C LYS A 33 0.61 16.01 -0.84
N TYR A 34 0.83 14.83 -0.25
CA TYR A 34 0.83 13.56 -0.98
C TYR A 34 -0.56 13.18 -1.47
N MET A 35 -1.61 13.43 -0.68
CA MET A 35 -3.00 13.23 -1.09
C MET A 35 -3.35 14.02 -2.36
N ASN A 36 -2.87 15.26 -2.48
CA ASN A 36 -3.08 16.04 -3.70
C ASN A 36 -2.35 15.44 -4.91
N VAL A 37 -1.14 14.90 -4.71
CA VAL A 37 -0.39 14.22 -5.76
C VAL A 37 -1.13 12.94 -6.18
N ILE A 38 -1.59 12.13 -5.23
CA ILE A 38 -2.35 10.91 -5.51
C ILE A 38 -3.59 11.20 -6.34
N LYS A 39 -4.35 12.23 -5.98
CA LYS A 39 -5.54 12.63 -6.76
C LYS A 39 -5.21 13.00 -8.20
N SER A 40 -4.01 13.53 -8.46
CA SER A 40 -3.59 13.88 -9.82
C SER A 40 -3.31 12.69 -10.72
N TYR A 41 -3.12 11.50 -10.15
CA TYR A 41 -2.95 10.26 -10.91
C TYR A 41 -4.27 9.60 -11.34
N ASN A 42 -5.41 10.10 -10.85
CA ASN A 42 -6.71 9.64 -11.34
C ASN A 42 -7.00 10.29 -12.68
N THR A 43 -7.14 9.48 -13.71
CA THR A 43 -7.41 9.94 -15.07
C THR A 43 -8.53 9.13 -15.69
N GLU A 44 -9.42 9.84 -16.40
CA GLU A 44 -10.41 9.24 -17.28
C GLU A 44 -10.13 9.78 -18.68
N ASP A 45 -9.70 8.93 -19.59
CA ASP A 45 -9.51 9.31 -20.98
C ASP A 45 -10.42 8.48 -21.88
N GLU A 46 -11.58 9.07 -22.22
CA GLU A 46 -12.57 8.45 -23.08
C GLU A 46 -12.06 8.18 -24.50
N ASN A 47 -11.04 8.92 -24.96
CA ASN A 47 -10.52 8.77 -26.31
C ASN A 47 -9.63 7.54 -26.48
N TYR A 48 -8.92 7.16 -25.41
CA TYR A 48 -8.02 6.02 -25.41
C TYR A 48 -8.58 4.81 -24.68
N GLY A 49 -9.76 4.93 -24.04
CA GLY A 49 -10.49 3.81 -23.44
C GLY A 49 -9.86 3.23 -22.19
N TYR A 50 -9.03 4.00 -21.47
CA TYR A 50 -8.51 3.59 -20.18
C TYR A 50 -8.87 4.57 -19.07
N THR A 51 -9.03 4.04 -17.88
CA THR A 51 -9.14 4.78 -16.64
C THR A 51 -7.96 4.41 -15.75
N SER A 52 -7.45 5.37 -15.00
CA SER A 52 -6.49 5.13 -13.93
C SER A 52 -7.09 5.59 -12.62
N LYS A 53 -7.07 4.71 -11.65
CA LYS A 53 -7.57 4.94 -10.30
C LYS A 53 -6.45 4.69 -9.30
N LEU A 54 -6.15 5.70 -8.49
CA LEU A 54 -5.31 5.59 -7.31
C LEU A 54 -6.07 6.21 -6.16
N LYS A 55 -6.58 5.38 -5.24
CA LYS A 55 -7.35 5.82 -4.08
C LYS A 55 -6.57 5.50 -2.82
N ILE A 56 -6.49 6.46 -1.91
CA ILE A 56 -6.17 6.22 -0.51
C ILE A 56 -7.39 6.69 0.28
N ALA A 57 -7.82 5.87 1.23
CA ALA A 57 -8.87 6.22 2.15
C ALA A 57 -8.47 5.81 3.56
N ASP A 58 -8.80 6.67 4.51
CA ASP A 58 -8.51 6.52 5.94
C ASP A 58 -9.78 6.61 6.75
N ALA A 59 -9.93 5.81 7.81
CA ALA A 59 -11.05 5.92 8.71
C ALA A 59 -10.68 5.68 10.18
N LEU A 60 -11.37 6.42 11.06
CA LEU A 60 -11.31 6.34 12.51
C LEU A 60 -12.64 5.74 13.01
N TRP A 61 -12.60 4.53 13.52
CA TRP A 61 -13.75 3.87 14.14
C TRP A 61 -13.62 4.01 15.65
N VAL A 62 -14.52 4.75 16.24
CA VAL A 62 -14.45 5.16 17.65
C VAL A 62 -15.48 4.38 18.45
N ASN A 63 -15.04 3.68 19.50
CA ASN A 63 -15.97 2.95 20.35
C ASN A 63 -16.90 3.92 21.08
N ARG A 64 -18.18 3.56 21.16
CA ARG A 64 -19.21 4.34 21.88
C ARG A 64 -18.76 4.64 23.32
N GLY A 65 -18.76 5.91 23.68
CA GLY A 65 -18.35 6.38 25.00
C GLY A 65 -16.93 6.95 25.06
N LEU A 66 -16.11 6.70 24.05
CA LEU A 66 -14.85 7.43 23.86
C LEU A 66 -15.13 8.78 23.19
N THR A 67 -14.41 9.81 23.61
CA THR A 67 -14.43 11.12 22.96
C THR A 67 -13.03 11.42 22.47
N LEU A 68 -12.88 11.55 21.15
CA LEU A 68 -11.63 12.00 20.55
C LEU A 68 -11.37 13.46 20.94
N GLN A 69 -10.09 13.81 21.06
CA GLN A 69 -9.71 15.23 21.18
C GLN A 69 -10.01 15.95 19.86
N ASP A 70 -10.69 17.11 19.95
CA ASP A 70 -11.10 17.90 18.78
C ASP A 70 -9.93 18.16 17.82
N GLN A 71 -8.74 18.42 18.36
CA GLN A 71 -7.56 18.68 17.53
C GLN A 71 -7.10 17.44 16.79
N PHE A 72 -7.17 16.25 17.39
CA PHE A 72 -6.80 14.99 16.73
C PHE A 72 -7.78 14.67 15.59
N GLN A 73 -9.08 14.75 15.87
CA GLN A 73 -10.11 14.52 14.86
C GLN A 73 -9.93 15.50 13.70
N LYS A 74 -9.77 16.78 14.00
CA LYS A 74 -9.55 17.81 12.97
C LYS A 74 -8.29 17.56 12.15
N ASN A 75 -7.18 17.14 12.78
CA ASN A 75 -5.96 16.81 12.05
C ASN A 75 -6.15 15.60 11.12
N ALA A 76 -6.87 14.57 11.57
CA ALA A 76 -7.19 13.41 10.76
C ALA A 76 -8.04 13.80 9.53
N GLU A 77 -9.09 14.58 9.73
CA GLU A 77 -9.96 15.07 8.64
C GLU A 77 -9.20 15.99 7.66
N ASP A 78 -8.47 16.99 8.17
CA ASP A 78 -7.84 18.03 7.34
C ASP A 78 -6.60 17.53 6.56
N ASN A 79 -5.84 16.56 7.12
CA ASN A 79 -4.55 16.16 6.59
C ASN A 79 -4.57 14.79 5.91
N PHE A 80 -5.44 13.89 6.38
CA PHE A 80 -5.55 12.52 5.86
C PHE A 80 -6.89 12.27 5.16
N GLU A 81 -7.80 13.27 5.19
CA GLU A 81 -9.17 13.12 4.69
C GLU A 81 -9.90 11.92 5.36
N ALA A 82 -9.53 11.61 6.59
CA ALA A 82 -10.04 10.45 7.30
C ALA A 82 -11.52 10.65 7.68
N GLU A 83 -12.31 9.63 7.44
CA GLU A 83 -13.68 9.55 7.95
C GLU A 83 -13.66 9.18 9.44
N ALA A 84 -14.57 9.70 10.25
CA ALA A 84 -14.69 9.35 11.66
C ALA A 84 -16.11 8.89 11.97
N GLU A 85 -16.27 7.68 12.49
CA GLU A 85 -17.57 7.11 12.84
C GLU A 85 -17.54 6.49 14.24
N ILE A 86 -18.63 6.70 15.00
CA ILE A 86 -18.81 6.10 16.33
C ILE A 86 -19.59 4.80 16.20
N LEU A 87 -18.97 3.70 16.61
CA LEU A 87 -19.57 2.36 16.60
C LEU A 87 -19.70 1.80 18.03
N ASP A 88 -20.52 0.79 18.18
CA ASP A 88 -20.64 0.02 19.41
C ASP A 88 -19.81 -1.27 19.31
N PHE A 89 -18.56 -1.23 19.79
CA PHE A 89 -17.65 -2.38 19.68
C PHE A 89 -18.09 -3.59 20.51
N SER A 90 -19.13 -3.46 21.37
CA SER A 90 -19.76 -4.61 22.01
C SER A 90 -20.64 -5.39 21.03
N ASP A 91 -21.20 -4.73 20.00
CA ASP A 91 -21.84 -5.38 18.84
C ASP A 91 -20.78 -5.67 17.77
N LYS A 92 -19.98 -6.70 18.04
CA LYS A 92 -18.83 -7.06 17.20
C LYS A 92 -19.21 -7.38 15.76
N GLU A 93 -20.34 -8.05 15.54
CA GLU A 93 -20.78 -8.40 14.20
C GLU A 93 -21.12 -7.15 13.37
N ASN A 94 -21.90 -6.24 13.93
CA ASN A 94 -22.26 -5.01 13.24
C ASN A 94 -21.04 -4.11 13.00
N THR A 95 -20.13 -4.01 13.98
CA THR A 95 -18.87 -3.27 13.85
C THR A 95 -18.01 -3.83 12.71
N CYS A 96 -17.80 -5.15 12.68
CA CYS A 96 -17.03 -5.78 11.61
C CYS A 96 -17.69 -5.60 10.24
N ASN A 97 -19.01 -5.76 10.15
CA ASN A 97 -19.74 -5.56 8.91
C ASN A 97 -19.60 -4.12 8.36
N THR A 98 -19.65 -3.12 9.26
CA THR A 98 -19.48 -1.71 8.87
C THR A 98 -18.08 -1.45 8.36
N ILE A 99 -17.04 -1.88 9.08
CA ILE A 99 -15.63 -1.70 8.69
C ILE A 99 -15.33 -2.44 7.38
N ASN A 100 -15.81 -3.68 7.24
CA ASN A 100 -15.61 -4.48 6.04
C ASN A 100 -16.33 -3.89 4.83
N ALA A 101 -17.55 -3.36 5.00
CA ALA A 101 -18.27 -2.69 3.93
C ALA A 101 -17.50 -1.44 3.43
N TRP A 102 -16.97 -0.63 4.35
CA TRP A 102 -16.11 0.50 4.01
C TRP A 102 -14.85 0.08 3.24
N CYS A 103 -14.17 -0.98 3.71
CA CYS A 103 -12.96 -1.50 3.05
C CYS A 103 -13.27 -2.01 1.64
N ASN A 104 -14.35 -2.78 1.49
CA ASN A 104 -14.83 -3.28 0.20
C ASN A 104 -15.13 -2.15 -0.79
N GLU A 105 -15.76 -1.08 -0.35
CA GLU A 105 -16.07 0.10 -1.18
C GLU A 105 -14.80 0.85 -1.59
N ASN A 106 -13.87 1.06 -0.65
CA ASN A 106 -12.64 1.81 -0.92
C ASN A 106 -11.59 1.01 -1.70
N THR A 107 -11.79 -0.30 -1.88
CA THR A 107 -10.93 -1.18 -2.69
C THR A 107 -11.62 -1.72 -3.94
N ASP A 108 -12.72 -1.10 -4.39
CA ASP A 108 -13.52 -1.55 -5.54
C ASP A 108 -13.84 -3.07 -5.50
N GLY A 109 -14.09 -3.61 -4.30
CA GLY A 109 -14.44 -5.02 -4.06
C GLY A 109 -13.25 -5.99 -3.97
N LEU A 110 -12.02 -5.53 -4.07
CA LEU A 110 -10.84 -6.41 -4.00
C LEU A 110 -10.61 -6.95 -2.59
N ILE A 111 -10.91 -6.17 -1.54
CA ILE A 111 -10.75 -6.59 -0.14
C ILE A 111 -12.10 -6.51 0.57
N PRO A 112 -12.91 -7.58 0.50
CA PRO A 112 -14.25 -7.58 1.09
C PRO A 112 -14.26 -7.78 2.61
N GLU A 113 -13.17 -8.30 3.19
CA GLU A 113 -13.07 -8.56 4.62
C GLU A 113 -11.67 -8.28 5.14
N ILE A 114 -11.55 -7.37 6.10
CA ILE A 114 -10.30 -7.03 6.80
C ILE A 114 -10.44 -7.25 8.32
N MET A 115 -11.65 -7.13 8.85
CA MET A 115 -11.95 -7.18 10.28
C MET A 115 -12.80 -8.41 10.62
N LYS A 116 -12.39 -9.14 11.68
CA LYS A 116 -13.13 -10.27 12.24
C LYS A 116 -13.53 -10.00 13.70
N PRO A 117 -14.63 -10.61 14.19
CA PRO A 117 -15.12 -10.36 15.55
C PRO A 117 -14.13 -10.68 16.67
N ASP A 118 -13.19 -11.59 16.46
CA ASP A 118 -12.14 -11.95 17.42
C ASP A 118 -11.01 -10.94 17.53
N MET A 119 -10.88 -10.04 16.54
CA MET A 119 -9.93 -8.92 16.59
C MET A 119 -10.40 -7.80 17.55
N LEU A 120 -11.69 -7.75 17.88
CA LEU A 120 -12.23 -6.80 18.85
C LEU A 120 -12.31 -7.44 20.23
N ASN A 121 -11.83 -6.72 21.24
CA ASN A 121 -11.94 -7.09 22.66
C ASN A 121 -12.61 -5.97 23.46
N GLU A 122 -12.88 -6.22 24.76
CA GLU A 122 -13.58 -5.28 25.62
C GLU A 122 -12.80 -3.98 25.90
N ASN A 123 -11.48 -3.97 25.66
CA ASN A 123 -10.61 -2.81 25.80
C ASN A 123 -10.36 -2.08 24.48
N SER A 124 -10.93 -2.56 23.37
CA SER A 124 -10.80 -1.88 22.08
C SER A 124 -11.56 -0.55 22.11
N GLU A 125 -10.85 0.55 22.01
CA GLU A 125 -11.40 1.91 22.09
C GLU A 125 -11.43 2.61 20.74
N LEU A 126 -10.43 2.34 19.90
CA LEU A 126 -10.24 2.96 18.59
C LEU A 126 -9.72 1.92 17.61
N CYS A 127 -10.26 1.92 16.40
CA CYS A 127 -9.70 1.21 15.27
C CYS A 127 -9.37 2.20 14.16
N LEU A 128 -8.22 2.05 13.54
CA LEU A 128 -7.78 2.83 12.39
C LEU A 128 -7.73 1.90 11.18
N THR A 129 -8.30 2.33 10.08
CA THR A 129 -8.15 1.63 8.81
C THR A 129 -7.58 2.57 7.76
N ASN A 130 -6.69 2.02 6.95
CA ASN A 130 -6.16 2.65 5.75
C ASN A 130 -6.33 1.68 4.60
N SER A 131 -6.82 2.14 3.48
CA SER A 131 -6.89 1.38 2.24
C SER A 131 -6.13 2.09 1.13
N LEU A 132 -5.50 1.30 0.28
CA LEU A 132 -4.91 1.76 -0.97
C LEU A 132 -5.42 0.88 -2.10
N TYR A 133 -5.99 1.49 -3.11
CA TYR A 133 -6.44 0.83 -4.33
C TYR A 133 -5.75 1.44 -5.54
N PHE A 134 -5.19 0.61 -6.39
CA PHE A 134 -4.57 1.00 -7.64
C PHE A 134 -5.05 0.14 -8.80
N GLU A 135 -5.53 0.80 -9.86
CA GLU A 135 -5.87 0.21 -11.14
C GLU A 135 -5.43 1.16 -12.24
N SER A 136 -4.74 0.68 -13.26
CA SER A 136 -4.38 1.49 -14.41
C SER A 136 -4.15 0.65 -15.66
N GLY A 137 -4.49 1.22 -16.82
CA GLY A 137 -4.04 0.70 -18.10
C GLY A 137 -2.55 0.99 -18.35
N TRP A 138 -1.94 0.26 -19.25
CA TRP A 138 -0.57 0.50 -19.70
C TRP A 138 -0.54 1.66 -20.71
N SER A 139 0.51 2.46 -20.69
CA SER A 139 0.66 3.61 -21.59
C SER A 139 0.88 3.18 -23.04
N GLN A 140 1.70 2.15 -23.24
CA GLN A 140 2.07 1.59 -24.54
C GLN A 140 2.26 0.08 -24.39
N ASP A 141 2.28 -0.64 -25.52
CA ASP A 141 2.62 -2.06 -25.63
C ASP A 141 1.97 -2.94 -24.55
N PRO A 142 0.66 -3.25 -24.66
CA PRO A 142 -0.02 -4.07 -23.67
C PRO A 142 0.67 -5.45 -23.54
N TRP A 143 0.46 -6.09 -22.39
CA TRP A 143 0.99 -7.42 -22.15
C TRP A 143 0.25 -8.46 -22.99
N ASP A 144 1.02 -9.23 -23.77
CA ASP A 144 0.54 -10.45 -24.42
C ASP A 144 0.60 -11.62 -23.43
N VAL A 145 -0.56 -12.19 -23.10
CA VAL A 145 -0.65 -13.33 -22.19
C VAL A 145 -0.61 -14.64 -22.98
N SER A 146 0.35 -15.50 -22.67
CA SER A 146 0.47 -16.82 -23.29
C SER A 146 -0.77 -17.68 -23.04
N ASP A 147 -1.20 -18.43 -24.04
CA ASP A 147 -2.25 -19.45 -23.87
C ASP A 147 -1.74 -20.69 -23.13
N GLU A 148 -0.44 -20.97 -23.23
CA GLU A 148 0.22 -22.09 -22.56
C GLU A 148 0.72 -21.68 -21.18
N LYS A 149 0.72 -22.67 -20.26
CA LYS A 149 1.32 -22.50 -18.94
C LYS A 149 2.77 -22.99 -18.94
N GLU A 150 3.61 -22.29 -18.21
CA GLU A 150 5.01 -22.66 -17.96
C GLU A 150 5.25 -22.78 -16.46
N LYS A 151 6.29 -23.47 -16.06
CA LYS A 151 6.68 -23.60 -14.65
C LYS A 151 7.17 -22.28 -14.10
N PHE A 152 6.70 -21.94 -12.91
CA PHE A 152 7.22 -20.87 -12.08
C PHE A 152 7.57 -21.46 -10.72
N GLY A 153 8.87 -21.40 -10.34
CA GLY A 153 9.34 -22.10 -9.17
C GLY A 153 9.28 -23.62 -9.31
N ASP A 154 9.24 -24.32 -8.18
CA ASP A 154 9.40 -25.78 -8.16
C ASP A 154 8.17 -26.57 -8.61
N ASN A 155 6.96 -26.06 -8.42
CA ASN A 155 5.75 -26.87 -8.62
C ASN A 155 4.55 -26.16 -9.25
N GLU A 156 4.61 -24.87 -9.53
CA GLU A 156 3.45 -24.13 -10.06
C GLU A 156 3.56 -23.88 -11.55
N GLU A 157 2.49 -24.18 -12.27
CA GLU A 157 2.33 -23.80 -13.67
C GLU A 157 1.47 -22.56 -13.78
N THR A 158 2.02 -21.48 -14.31
CA THR A 158 1.30 -20.24 -14.54
C THR A 158 1.41 -19.79 -15.98
N LYS A 159 0.50 -18.93 -16.41
CA LYS A 159 0.64 -18.23 -17.69
C LYS A 159 1.70 -17.15 -17.55
N TYR A 160 2.54 -17.04 -18.55
CA TYR A 160 3.46 -15.93 -18.68
C TYR A 160 2.87 -14.84 -19.55
N MET A 161 3.35 -13.65 -19.34
CA MET A 161 3.03 -12.50 -20.19
C MET A 161 4.33 -11.85 -20.67
N THR A 162 4.28 -11.33 -21.88
CA THR A 162 5.40 -10.66 -22.56
C THR A 162 5.02 -9.26 -22.99
N SER A 163 5.94 -8.33 -22.93
CA SER A 163 5.77 -6.97 -23.41
C SER A 163 7.11 -6.32 -23.68
N ILE A 164 7.10 -5.08 -24.18
CA ILE A 164 8.26 -4.20 -24.23
C ILE A 164 8.19 -3.29 -22.99
N GLY A 165 9.26 -3.26 -22.22
CA GLY A 165 9.46 -2.31 -21.13
C GLY A 165 10.09 -1.02 -21.66
N ASP A 166 9.88 0.08 -20.94
CA ASP A 166 10.32 1.42 -21.35
C ASP A 166 11.77 1.70 -20.97
N ASN A 167 12.27 1.14 -19.87
CA ASN A 167 13.64 1.30 -19.40
C ASN A 167 14.19 0.00 -18.81
N TYR A 168 15.51 -0.18 -18.93
CA TYR A 168 16.25 -1.30 -18.33
C TYR A 168 17.36 -0.78 -17.42
N TYR A 169 17.46 -1.36 -16.24
CA TYR A 169 18.46 -1.04 -15.22
C TYR A 169 19.22 -2.29 -14.81
N GLU A 170 20.47 -2.12 -14.44
CA GLU A 170 21.30 -3.22 -13.98
C GLU A 170 22.34 -2.73 -12.94
N ASN A 171 22.53 -3.52 -11.90
CA ASN A 171 23.66 -3.42 -10.97
C ASN A 171 24.27 -4.81 -10.72
N ASP A 172 25.21 -4.92 -9.79
CA ASP A 172 25.89 -6.20 -9.51
C ASP A 172 24.92 -7.27 -8.95
N ALA A 173 23.84 -6.87 -8.26
CA ALA A 173 22.93 -7.77 -7.55
C ALA A 173 21.64 -8.09 -8.31
N ALA A 174 21.15 -7.19 -9.14
CA ALA A 174 19.87 -7.33 -9.81
C ALA A 174 19.83 -6.68 -11.20
N THR A 175 18.82 -7.07 -11.97
CA THR A 175 18.35 -6.36 -13.16
C THR A 175 16.94 -5.90 -12.93
N ALA A 176 16.51 -4.80 -13.57
CA ALA A 176 15.14 -4.34 -13.51
C ALA A 176 14.66 -3.80 -14.86
N PHE A 177 13.37 -3.89 -15.07
CA PHE A 177 12.70 -3.16 -16.14
C PHE A 177 11.63 -2.24 -15.55
N GLU A 178 11.43 -1.12 -16.19
CA GLU A 178 10.33 -0.20 -15.90
C GLU A 178 9.32 -0.23 -17.04
N LYS A 179 8.03 -0.14 -16.71
CA LYS A 179 6.95 -0.03 -17.68
C LYS A 179 5.89 0.94 -17.20
N TYR A 180 5.62 1.96 -18.01
CA TYR A 180 4.71 3.03 -17.63
C TYR A 180 3.23 2.64 -17.73
N TYR A 181 2.49 3.07 -16.74
CA TYR A 181 1.04 3.12 -16.79
C TYR A 181 0.55 4.39 -17.49
N ALA A 182 -0.70 4.39 -17.90
CA ALA A 182 -1.32 5.51 -18.58
C ALA A 182 -1.37 6.82 -17.78
N ASN A 183 -1.22 6.74 -16.45
CA ASN A 183 -1.24 7.88 -15.52
C ASN A 183 0.16 8.37 -15.10
N ASN A 184 1.21 8.01 -15.83
CA ASN A 184 2.61 8.33 -15.53
C ASN A 184 3.18 7.72 -14.23
N LEU A 185 2.49 6.76 -13.63
CA LEU A 185 3.11 5.82 -12.69
C LEU A 185 3.79 4.71 -13.48
N SER A 186 4.70 3.99 -12.85
CA SER A 186 5.37 2.86 -13.49
C SER A 186 5.31 1.60 -12.65
N PHE A 187 5.36 0.47 -13.33
CA PHE A 187 5.63 -0.83 -12.75
C PHE A 187 7.11 -1.15 -12.92
N ILE A 188 7.74 -1.58 -11.86
CA ILE A 188 9.14 -1.99 -11.87
C ILE A 188 9.22 -3.46 -11.53
N GLY A 189 9.71 -4.24 -12.49
CA GLY A 189 10.01 -5.66 -12.30
C GLY A 189 11.48 -5.85 -11.99
N ILE A 190 11.82 -6.38 -10.81
CA ILE A 190 13.20 -6.59 -10.37
C ILE A 190 13.50 -8.09 -10.37
N LEU A 191 14.59 -8.48 -11.01
CA LEU A 191 15.08 -9.85 -11.06
C LEU A 191 16.45 -9.94 -10.40
N PRO A 192 16.55 -10.57 -9.21
CA PRO A 192 17.84 -10.85 -8.58
C PRO A 192 18.72 -11.72 -9.47
N LYS A 193 20.02 -11.44 -9.50
CA LYS A 193 21.02 -12.23 -10.25
C LYS A 193 21.43 -13.51 -9.51
N ALA A 194 21.30 -13.53 -8.18
CA ALA A 194 21.56 -14.69 -7.36
C ALA A 194 20.29 -15.52 -7.15
N GLU A 195 20.43 -16.84 -7.13
CA GLU A 195 19.38 -17.77 -6.70
C GLU A 195 19.47 -17.97 -5.18
N GLY A 196 18.31 -18.13 -4.52
CA GLY A 196 18.21 -18.41 -3.10
C GLY A 196 17.55 -17.29 -2.30
N ASP A 197 17.71 -17.34 -0.98
CA ASP A 197 17.17 -16.33 -0.07
C ASP A 197 18.03 -15.07 -0.11
N PHE A 198 17.40 -13.91 -0.24
CA PHE A 198 18.04 -12.59 -0.21
C PHE A 198 17.12 -11.60 0.50
N THR A 199 17.71 -10.52 0.99
CA THR A 199 16.99 -9.36 1.53
C THR A 199 16.88 -8.27 0.48
N LEU A 200 15.91 -7.38 0.61
CA LEU A 200 15.77 -6.23 -0.31
C LEU A 200 16.99 -5.29 -0.24
N ASP A 201 17.61 -5.17 0.92
CA ASP A 201 18.83 -4.36 1.11
C ASP A 201 20.02 -4.88 0.28
N GLU A 202 20.12 -6.21 0.11
CA GLU A 202 21.18 -6.82 -0.69
C GLU A 202 21.04 -6.56 -2.19
N LEU A 203 19.89 -6.12 -2.65
CA LEU A 203 19.62 -5.78 -4.06
C LEU A 203 20.00 -4.35 -4.42
N ASP A 204 20.24 -3.48 -3.42
CA ASP A 204 20.49 -2.04 -3.61
C ASP A 204 19.49 -1.40 -4.60
N ILE A 205 18.20 -1.55 -4.26
CA ILE A 205 17.09 -1.13 -5.13
C ILE A 205 17.13 0.38 -5.38
N GLU A 206 17.45 1.17 -4.35
CA GLU A 206 17.55 2.63 -4.45
C GLU A 206 18.64 3.01 -5.46
N GLY A 207 19.86 2.51 -5.30
CA GLY A 207 20.96 2.75 -6.23
C GLY A 207 20.68 2.24 -7.65
N LEU A 208 19.97 1.11 -7.77
CA LEU A 208 19.55 0.57 -9.07
C LEU A 208 18.61 1.53 -9.81
N LEU A 209 17.60 2.08 -9.12
CA LEU A 209 16.58 2.93 -9.75
C LEU A 209 16.99 4.41 -9.88
N GLU A 210 17.98 4.87 -9.13
CA GLU A 210 18.59 6.20 -9.29
C GLU A 210 19.62 6.27 -10.42
N SER A 211 20.05 5.11 -10.94
CA SER A 211 20.98 5.05 -12.07
C SER A 211 20.31 5.47 -13.38
N GLU A 212 21.11 5.93 -14.33
CA GLU A 212 20.63 6.13 -15.70
C GLU A 212 20.28 4.77 -16.33
N PRO A 213 19.17 4.65 -17.06
CA PRO A 213 18.82 3.42 -17.74
C PRO A 213 19.91 3.02 -18.73
N GLU A 214 20.25 1.74 -18.81
CA GLU A 214 21.21 1.24 -19.80
C GLU A 214 20.60 1.17 -21.22
N TYR A 215 19.28 0.92 -21.28
CA TYR A 215 18.53 0.82 -22.55
C TYR A 215 17.14 1.42 -22.36
N ASP A 216 16.63 2.07 -23.41
CA ASP A 216 15.30 2.70 -23.45
C ASP A 216 14.18 1.69 -23.79
N GLU A 217 14.52 0.48 -24.24
CA GLU A 217 13.59 -0.60 -24.53
C GLU A 217 14.15 -1.95 -24.10
N VAL A 218 13.31 -2.80 -23.52
CA VAL A 218 13.68 -4.15 -23.11
C VAL A 218 12.53 -5.14 -23.31
N ASN A 219 12.86 -6.33 -23.83
CA ASN A 219 11.86 -7.40 -23.89
C ASN A 219 11.64 -8.00 -22.51
N CYS A 220 10.43 -7.85 -21.99
CA CYS A 220 10.03 -8.34 -20.68
C CYS A 220 9.24 -9.64 -20.79
N LYS A 221 9.52 -10.58 -19.90
CA LYS A 221 8.72 -11.78 -19.68
C LYS A 221 8.57 -12.02 -18.20
N MET A 222 7.33 -12.12 -17.71
CA MET A 222 7.06 -12.39 -16.31
C MET A 222 5.83 -13.29 -16.15
N PRO A 223 5.69 -14.02 -15.03
CA PRO A 223 4.46 -14.74 -14.74
C PRO A 223 3.31 -13.75 -14.55
N LYS A 224 2.11 -14.17 -14.99
CA LYS A 224 0.90 -13.40 -14.67
C LYS A 224 0.60 -13.53 -13.18
N LEU A 225 0.82 -12.47 -12.44
CA LEU A 225 0.63 -12.44 -10.99
C LEU A 225 -0.86 -12.34 -10.63
N ASN A 226 -1.29 -13.20 -9.73
CA ASN A 226 -2.59 -13.11 -9.05
C ASN A 226 -2.42 -13.79 -7.69
N PHE A 227 -2.22 -13.02 -6.64
CA PHE A 227 -2.02 -13.55 -5.29
C PHE A 227 -2.63 -12.62 -4.24
N GLU A 228 -2.92 -13.20 -3.10
CA GLU A 228 -3.39 -12.51 -1.90
C GLU A 228 -2.50 -12.91 -0.73
N THR A 229 -2.23 -12.00 0.16
CA THR A 229 -1.48 -12.25 1.38
C THR A 229 -2.04 -11.44 2.54
N THR A 230 -1.99 -12.02 3.73
CA THR A 230 -2.33 -11.36 5.00
C THR A 230 -1.17 -11.53 5.96
N ALA A 231 -0.76 -10.45 6.61
CA ALA A 231 0.31 -10.48 7.58
C ALA A 231 -0.07 -9.69 8.84
N GLU A 232 0.30 -10.23 9.99
CA GLU A 232 0.27 -9.51 11.28
C GLU A 232 1.57 -8.72 11.42
N LEU A 233 1.47 -7.40 11.55
CA LEU A 233 2.62 -6.49 11.52
C LEU A 233 3.13 -6.06 12.90
N SER A 234 2.40 -6.32 14.00
CA SER A 234 2.78 -5.87 15.35
C SER A 234 4.19 -6.31 15.74
N ASP A 235 4.52 -7.58 15.52
CA ASP A 235 5.84 -8.12 15.82
C ASP A 235 6.93 -7.52 14.93
N ILE A 236 6.62 -7.26 13.67
CA ILE A 236 7.57 -6.68 12.72
C ILE A 236 7.86 -5.23 13.11
N LEU A 237 6.82 -4.44 13.34
CA LEU A 237 6.93 -3.04 13.73
C LEU A 237 7.63 -2.86 15.10
N SER A 238 7.39 -3.78 16.03
CA SER A 238 8.09 -3.79 17.33
C SER A 238 9.61 -4.00 17.16
N ARG A 239 10.03 -4.91 16.26
CA ARG A 239 11.47 -5.15 16.01
C ARG A 239 12.20 -3.97 15.38
N ILE A 240 11.52 -3.08 14.70
CA ILE A 240 12.10 -1.86 14.12
C ILE A 240 11.97 -0.64 15.01
N GLY A 241 11.67 -0.82 16.30
CA GLY A 241 11.70 0.23 17.33
C GLY A 241 10.34 0.88 17.61
N LEU A 242 9.25 0.28 17.14
CA LEU A 242 7.87 0.77 17.37
C LEU A 242 7.10 -0.04 18.43
N GLU A 243 7.81 -0.75 19.33
CA GLU A 243 7.19 -1.52 20.40
C GLU A 243 6.27 -0.68 21.30
N ASN A 244 6.58 0.58 21.51
CA ASN A 244 5.78 1.50 22.33
C ASN A 244 4.40 1.84 21.69
N VAL A 245 4.22 1.56 20.41
CA VAL A 245 2.92 1.75 19.73
C VAL A 245 1.95 0.64 20.11
N PHE A 246 2.47 -0.54 20.50
CA PHE A 246 1.71 -1.76 20.78
C PHE A 246 1.76 -2.19 22.24
N SER A 247 2.41 -1.41 23.11
CA SER A 247 2.46 -1.66 24.55
C SER A 247 1.37 -0.88 25.29
N ASP A 248 0.80 -1.53 26.30
CA ASP A 248 -0.21 -0.93 27.21
C ASP A 248 0.37 0.24 28.07
#